data_d81c1c514aec52238103d224d6a0dcae
#
_entry.id   d81c1c514aec52238103d224d6a0dcae
#
_cell.length_a   1.000
_cell.length_b   1.000
_cell.length_c   1.000
_cell.angle_alpha   90.00
_cell.angle_beta   90.00
_cell.angle_gamma   90.00
#
_symmetry.space_group_name_H-M   'P 1'
#
loop_
_entity.id
_entity.type
_entity.pdbx_description
1 polymer ?
#
loop_
_entity_poly.entity_id
_entity_poly.type
_entity_poly.pdbx_seq_one_letter_code
_entity_poly.pdbx_strand_id
1 'polypeptide(L)'
;TIGRRQRQMCIRDRNKIIILIDDSLVRGTTSHKIVKMLYDAGAKEVHVRIACPEIKYPDFYGVDTPTKKELLAANMNNNQICKYIKAKSLKFLSIEGLYKAMGFENRNKTYPQLTDHYFTGDYPVKLIDKLGDNKVTQLSLLSTASNN
;
A
#
# COMPACT_ATOMS: atom_id res chain seq x y z
N THR A 1 -16.56 13.25 25.12
CA THR A 1 -15.76 12.04 25.46
C THR A 1 -14.56 11.82 24.54
N ILE A 2 -14.61 12.27 23.28
CA ILE A 2 -13.48 12.18 22.35
C ILE A 2 -12.29 13.04 22.82
N GLY A 3 -12.54 14.23 23.38
CA GLY A 3 -11.49 15.13 23.84
C GLY A 3 -10.64 14.61 25.02
N ARG A 4 -11.16 13.73 25.88
CA ARG A 4 -10.39 13.14 27.01
C ARG A 4 -9.38 12.08 26.53
N ARG A 5 -9.75 11.21 25.59
CA ARG A 5 -8.84 10.18 25.04
C ARG A 5 -7.70 10.81 24.23
N GLN A 6 -8.00 11.82 23.41
CA GLN A 6 -6.97 12.56 22.70
C GLN A 6 -6.00 13.31 23.61
N ARG A 7 -6.50 13.97 24.69
CA ARG A 7 -5.62 14.62 25.68
C ARG A 7 -4.72 13.64 26.41
N GLN A 8 -5.21 12.45 26.75
CA GLN A 8 -4.37 11.44 27.42
C GLN A 8 -3.28 10.88 26.49
N MET A 9 -3.55 10.69 25.19
CA MET A 9 -2.52 10.33 24.22
C MET A 9 -1.45 11.42 24.11
N CYS A 10 -1.84 12.69 23.96
CA CYS A 10 -0.92 13.82 23.84
C CYS A 10 0.03 13.98 25.05
N ILE A 11 -0.46 13.76 26.28
CA ILE A 11 0.37 13.84 27.50
C ILE A 11 1.34 12.67 27.57
N ARG A 12 0.92 11.48 27.13
CA ARG A 12 1.71 10.25 27.15
C ARG A 12 2.88 10.27 26.19
N ASP A 13 2.71 10.92 25.04
CA ASP A 13 3.65 10.86 23.91
C ASP A 13 4.68 12.00 23.95
N ARG A 14 4.50 12.98 24.84
CA ARG A 14 5.42 14.13 24.93
C ARG A 14 6.85 13.68 25.23
N ASN A 15 7.79 14.12 24.40
CA ASN A 15 9.21 13.79 24.45
C ASN A 15 9.53 12.29 24.39
N LYS A 16 8.63 11.48 23.81
CA LYS A 16 8.81 10.03 23.62
C LYS A 16 9.23 9.71 22.19
N ILE A 17 9.90 8.60 22.04
CA ILE A 17 10.13 7.94 20.75
C ILE A 17 8.91 7.04 20.52
N ILE A 18 8.18 7.30 19.44
CA ILE A 18 6.95 6.58 19.10
C ILE A 18 7.23 5.60 17.97
N ILE A 19 6.79 4.35 18.14
CA ILE A 19 6.73 3.37 17.06
C ILE A 19 5.25 3.25 16.67
N LEU A 20 4.92 3.80 15.51
CA LEU A 20 3.60 3.68 14.90
C LEU A 20 3.56 2.41 14.05
N ILE A 21 2.65 1.50 14.37
CA ILE A 21 2.39 0.30 13.58
C ILE A 21 1.08 0.51 12.84
N ASP A 22 1.10 0.30 11.53
CA ASP A 22 -0.07 0.43 10.64
C ASP A 22 -0.16 -0.81 9.75
N ASP A 23 -1.35 -1.15 9.27
CA ASP A 23 -1.60 -2.34 8.44
C ASP A 23 -1.01 -2.18 7.03
N SER A 24 -1.26 -1.05 6.39
CA SER A 24 -0.86 -0.80 5.01
C SER A 24 -0.54 0.66 4.74
N LEU A 25 0.24 0.92 3.68
CA LEU A 25 0.51 2.26 3.20
C LEU A 25 0.29 2.33 1.69
N VAL A 26 -0.77 3.01 1.28
CA VAL A 26 -1.21 3.11 -0.11
C VAL A 26 -0.89 4.49 -0.69
N ARG A 27 -1.66 5.51 -0.34
CA ARG A 27 -1.45 6.92 -0.75
C ARG A 27 -0.63 7.73 0.24
N GLY A 28 -0.44 7.24 1.46
CA GLY A 28 0.34 7.88 2.53
C GLY A 28 -0.28 9.14 3.14
N THR A 29 -1.41 9.60 2.66
CA THR A 29 -2.07 10.81 3.19
C THR A 29 -2.50 10.65 4.65
N THR A 30 -3.03 9.49 5.01
CA THR A 30 -3.42 9.15 6.38
C THR A 30 -2.19 9.06 7.28
N SER A 31 -1.17 8.30 6.87
CA SER A 31 0.07 8.14 7.64
C SER A 31 0.78 9.47 7.85
N HIS A 32 0.81 10.36 6.82
CA HIS A 32 1.34 11.72 6.96
C HIS A 32 0.60 12.53 8.04
N LYS A 33 -0.75 12.47 8.04
CA LYS A 33 -1.58 13.17 9.04
C LYS A 33 -1.33 12.63 10.45
N ILE A 34 -1.24 11.30 10.62
CA ILE A 34 -1.01 10.66 11.91
C ILE A 34 0.39 11.03 12.44
N VAL A 35 1.42 10.93 11.59
CA VAL A 35 2.80 11.30 11.97
C VAL A 35 2.87 12.76 12.38
N LYS A 36 2.23 13.66 11.60
CA LYS A 36 2.15 15.07 11.96
C LYS A 36 1.46 15.28 13.32
N MET A 37 0.33 14.63 13.55
CA MET A 37 -0.41 14.71 14.81
C MET A 37 0.44 14.26 16.01
N LEU A 38 1.25 13.21 15.85
CA LEU A 38 2.15 12.74 16.90
C LEU A 38 3.25 13.76 17.22
N TYR A 39 3.84 14.40 16.21
CA TYR A 39 4.81 15.47 16.43
C TYR A 39 4.16 16.71 17.05
N ASP A 40 2.96 17.10 16.60
CA ASP A 40 2.20 18.21 17.19
C ASP A 40 1.84 17.92 18.68
N ALA A 41 1.67 16.64 19.03
CA ALA A 41 1.50 16.20 20.42
C ALA A 41 2.80 16.20 21.25
N GLY A 42 3.94 16.50 20.61
CA GLY A 42 5.23 16.63 21.26
C GLY A 42 6.08 15.35 21.27
N ALA A 43 5.82 14.40 20.37
CA ALA A 43 6.71 13.26 20.19
C ALA A 43 8.12 13.71 19.78
N LYS A 44 9.15 13.07 20.34
CA LYS A 44 10.54 13.34 19.99
C LYS A 44 10.90 12.77 18.64
N GLU A 45 10.52 11.54 18.39
CA GLU A 45 10.73 10.83 17.13
C GLU A 45 9.54 9.93 16.82
N VAL A 46 9.19 9.78 15.54
CA VAL A 46 8.14 8.87 15.08
C VAL A 46 8.73 7.89 14.06
N HIS A 47 8.69 6.61 14.39
CA HIS A 47 9.13 5.51 13.54
C HIS A 47 7.91 4.75 13.06
N VAL A 48 7.76 4.58 11.75
CA VAL A 48 6.61 3.89 11.15
C VAL A 48 6.99 2.47 10.73
N ARG A 49 6.11 1.53 11.06
CA ARG A 49 6.24 0.10 10.73
C ARG A 49 4.95 -0.35 10.08
N ILE A 50 5.04 -0.80 8.84
CA ILE A 50 3.90 -1.26 8.05
C ILE A 50 3.88 -2.78 8.06
N ALA A 51 2.73 -3.36 8.48
CA ALA A 51 2.56 -4.79 8.66
C ALA A 51 2.32 -5.56 7.35
N CYS A 52 2.43 -4.90 6.21
CA CYS A 52 2.43 -5.55 4.90
C CYS A 52 3.64 -5.10 4.05
N PRO A 53 3.96 -5.82 2.95
CA PRO A 53 4.94 -5.37 1.95
C PRO A 53 4.49 -4.10 1.21
N GLU A 54 5.40 -3.50 0.46
CA GLU A 54 5.13 -2.34 -0.37
C GLU A 54 4.08 -2.65 -1.44
N ILE A 55 2.95 -1.94 -1.44
CA ILE A 55 1.88 -2.06 -2.44
C ILE A 55 2.29 -1.28 -3.69
N LYS A 56 2.70 -2.00 -4.73
CA LYS A 56 3.24 -1.44 -5.99
C LYS A 56 2.32 -1.63 -7.19
N TYR A 57 1.38 -2.55 -7.09
CA TYR A 57 0.54 -2.95 -8.21
C TYR A 57 -0.94 -2.85 -7.84
N PRO A 58 -1.79 -2.36 -8.75
CA PRO A 58 -3.23 -2.28 -8.53
C PRO A 58 -3.87 -3.67 -8.53
N ASP A 59 -5.04 -3.79 -7.91
CA ASP A 59 -5.88 -4.98 -8.01
C ASP A 59 -6.84 -4.89 -9.21
N PHE A 60 -7.24 -6.05 -9.71
CA PHE A 60 -8.22 -6.20 -10.79
C PHE A 60 -9.27 -7.28 -10.48
N TYR A 61 -9.28 -7.80 -9.24
CA TYR A 61 -10.10 -8.94 -8.83
C TYR A 61 -11.15 -8.60 -7.77
N GLY A 62 -11.42 -7.31 -7.56
CA GLY A 62 -12.53 -6.87 -6.73
C GLY A 62 -12.16 -6.01 -5.53
N VAL A 63 -10.88 -5.83 -5.24
CA VAL A 63 -10.45 -4.82 -4.26
C VAL A 63 -10.27 -3.48 -4.98
N ASP A 64 -10.99 -2.46 -4.53
CA ASP A 64 -10.83 -1.10 -5.07
C ASP A 64 -9.47 -0.53 -4.66
N THR A 65 -8.47 -0.79 -5.48
CA THR A 65 -7.15 -0.21 -5.32
C THR A 65 -6.98 0.99 -6.25
N PRO A 66 -6.27 2.02 -5.79
CA PRO A 66 -5.99 3.17 -6.63
C PRO A 66 -5.15 2.78 -7.84
N THR A 67 -5.19 3.63 -8.86
CA THR A 67 -4.35 3.47 -10.03
C THR A 67 -2.86 3.46 -9.65
N LYS A 68 -2.03 2.83 -10.47
CA LYS A 68 -0.57 2.75 -10.20
C LYS A 68 0.07 4.12 -9.96
N LYS A 69 -0.47 5.18 -10.56
CA LYS A 69 0.00 6.56 -10.35
C LYS A 69 -0.22 7.07 -8.92
N GLU A 70 -1.23 6.56 -8.24
CA GLU A 70 -1.58 6.97 -6.87
C GLU A 70 -0.92 6.10 -5.78
N LEU A 71 -0.33 4.95 -6.17
CA LEU A 71 0.38 4.07 -5.25
C LEU A 71 1.76 4.67 -4.93
N LEU A 72 1.99 5.07 -3.67
CA LEU A 72 3.26 5.68 -3.28
C LEU A 72 4.45 4.78 -3.58
N ALA A 73 4.37 3.50 -3.22
CA ALA A 73 5.46 2.55 -3.38
C ALA A 73 5.69 2.12 -4.84
N ALA A 74 4.77 2.46 -5.76
CA ALA A 74 4.99 2.29 -7.20
C ALA A 74 5.81 3.44 -7.80
N ASN A 75 5.81 4.63 -7.15
CA ASN A 75 6.39 5.87 -7.68
C ASN A 75 7.56 6.40 -6.87
N MET A 76 7.72 5.96 -5.62
CA MET A 76 8.73 6.45 -4.68
C MET A 76 9.45 5.27 -4.02
N ASN A 77 10.74 5.44 -3.76
CA ASN A 77 11.47 4.50 -2.91
C ASN A 77 11.18 4.74 -1.41
N ASN A 78 11.56 3.79 -0.56
CA ASN A 78 11.31 3.83 0.88
C ASN A 78 11.79 5.13 1.54
N ASN A 79 12.97 5.64 1.16
CA ASN A 79 13.51 6.89 1.72
C ASN A 79 12.66 8.12 1.31
N GLN A 80 12.16 8.14 0.09
CA GLN A 80 11.28 9.21 -0.40
C GLN A 80 9.93 9.17 0.31
N ILE A 81 9.34 7.98 0.47
CA ILE A 81 8.09 7.78 1.22
C ILE A 81 8.26 8.22 2.67
N CYS A 82 9.36 7.80 3.32
CA CYS A 82 9.69 8.19 4.69
C CYS A 82 9.74 9.72 4.86
N LYS A 83 10.39 10.42 3.93
CA LYS A 83 10.43 11.90 3.89
C LYS A 83 9.04 12.50 3.66
N TYR A 84 8.26 11.93 2.74
CA TYR A 84 6.90 12.40 2.42
C TYR A 84 5.98 12.34 3.63
N ILE A 85 5.96 11.23 4.37
CA ILE A 85 5.16 11.09 5.59
C ILE A 85 5.77 11.79 6.80
N LYS A 86 6.99 12.36 6.65
CA LYS A 86 7.75 13.05 7.71
C LYS A 86 8.09 12.17 8.91
N ALA A 87 8.24 10.87 8.71
CA ALA A 87 8.70 9.96 9.75
C ALA A 87 10.22 9.98 9.90
N LYS A 88 10.72 9.63 11.08
CA LYS A 88 12.15 9.45 11.34
C LYS A 88 12.68 8.21 10.64
N SER A 89 11.90 7.14 10.59
CA SER A 89 12.19 5.94 9.81
C SER A 89 10.91 5.24 9.38
N LEU A 90 10.99 4.53 8.26
CA LEU A 90 9.92 3.71 7.71
C LEU A 90 10.46 2.31 7.39
N LYS A 91 9.73 1.28 7.76
CA LYS A 91 10.00 -0.11 7.39
C LYS A 91 8.70 -0.81 7.02
N PHE A 92 8.72 -1.56 5.95
CA PHE A 92 7.66 -2.47 5.54
C PHE A 92 8.02 -3.90 5.94
N LEU A 93 7.02 -4.75 6.11
CA LEU A 93 7.23 -6.18 6.18
C LEU A 93 7.80 -6.67 4.84
N SER A 94 8.75 -7.60 4.86
CA SER A 94 9.22 -8.20 3.61
C SER A 94 8.23 -9.26 3.10
N ILE A 95 8.30 -9.59 1.81
CA ILE A 95 7.48 -10.67 1.24
C ILE A 95 7.78 -11.99 1.97
N GLU A 96 9.05 -12.30 2.19
CA GLU A 96 9.47 -13.50 2.95
C GLU A 96 8.93 -13.48 4.39
N GLY A 97 8.93 -12.30 5.01
CA GLY A 97 8.35 -12.10 6.35
C GLY A 97 6.85 -12.35 6.38
N LEU A 98 6.13 -11.89 5.33
CA LEU A 98 4.70 -12.15 5.18
C LEU A 98 4.42 -13.66 5.07
N TYR A 99 5.13 -14.38 4.19
CA TYR A 99 4.95 -15.82 4.00
C TYR A 99 5.27 -16.59 5.29
N LYS A 100 6.35 -16.24 5.99
CA LYS A 100 6.70 -16.86 7.29
C LYS A 100 5.63 -16.59 8.35
N ALA A 101 5.09 -15.38 8.42
CA ALA A 101 4.01 -15.05 9.36
C ALA A 101 2.73 -15.86 9.09
N MET A 102 2.50 -16.27 7.84
CA MET A 102 1.38 -17.11 7.43
C MET A 102 1.69 -18.62 7.52
N GLY A 103 2.86 -19.01 8.06
CA GLY A 103 3.24 -20.42 8.25
C GLY A 103 3.89 -21.08 7.06
N PHE A 104 4.31 -20.32 6.04
CA PHE A 104 5.02 -20.85 4.88
C PHE A 104 6.52 -20.57 4.98
N GLU A 105 7.37 -21.53 4.71
CA GLU A 105 8.83 -21.31 4.71
C GLU A 105 9.26 -20.32 3.63
N ASN A 106 8.71 -20.48 2.41
CA ASN A 106 9.04 -19.68 1.24
C ASN A 106 7.82 -19.49 0.34
N ARG A 107 7.86 -18.43 -0.48
CA ARG A 107 6.93 -18.21 -1.57
C ARG A 107 7.19 -19.22 -2.70
N ASN A 108 6.15 -19.96 -3.12
CA ASN A 108 6.23 -20.74 -4.35
C ASN A 108 6.09 -19.79 -5.56
N LYS A 109 7.09 -19.81 -6.47
CA LYS A 109 7.10 -18.90 -7.63
C LYS A 109 6.11 -19.29 -8.70
N THR A 110 5.81 -20.59 -8.83
CA THR A 110 4.89 -21.10 -9.87
C THR A 110 3.43 -21.02 -9.41
N TYR A 111 3.19 -21.39 -8.16
CA TYR A 111 1.85 -21.36 -7.54
C TYR A 111 1.95 -20.69 -6.17
N PRO A 112 1.89 -19.36 -6.10
CA PRO A 112 1.96 -18.64 -4.83
C PRO A 112 0.84 -19.09 -3.89
N GLN A 113 1.17 -19.34 -2.63
CA GLN A 113 0.21 -19.77 -1.61
C GLN A 113 -0.72 -18.65 -1.16
N LEU A 114 -0.33 -17.40 -1.41
CA LEU A 114 -1.09 -16.20 -1.09
C LEU A 114 -1.38 -15.40 -2.36
N THR A 115 -2.46 -14.65 -2.36
CA THR A 115 -2.76 -13.66 -3.40
C THR A 115 -1.91 -12.42 -3.15
N ASP A 116 -0.71 -12.39 -3.70
CA ASP A 116 0.34 -11.41 -3.40
C ASP A 116 0.70 -10.47 -4.58
N HIS A 117 -0.12 -10.46 -5.63
CA HIS A 117 0.11 -9.64 -6.83
C HIS A 117 0.22 -8.14 -6.56
N TYR A 118 -0.36 -7.63 -5.47
CA TYR A 118 -0.21 -6.22 -5.05
C TYR A 118 1.25 -5.83 -4.76
N PHE A 119 2.03 -6.81 -4.33
CA PHE A 119 3.43 -6.63 -3.91
C PHE A 119 4.39 -7.05 -5.00
N THR A 120 4.08 -8.15 -5.72
CA THR A 120 4.98 -8.82 -6.68
C THR A 120 4.72 -8.44 -8.12
N GLY A 121 3.46 -8.13 -8.48
CA GLY A 121 3.00 -7.98 -9.86
C GLY A 121 2.71 -9.31 -10.55
N ASP A 122 2.82 -10.44 -9.84
CA ASP A 122 2.50 -11.77 -10.36
C ASP A 122 0.99 -12.01 -10.29
N TYR A 123 0.28 -11.61 -11.31
CA TYR A 123 -1.17 -11.77 -11.37
C TYR A 123 -1.55 -13.23 -11.65
N PRO A 124 -2.56 -13.79 -10.92
CA PRO A 124 -3.00 -15.18 -11.13
C PRO A 124 -3.54 -15.44 -12.53
N VAL A 125 -4.09 -14.42 -13.19
CA VAL A 125 -4.56 -14.48 -14.58
C VAL A 125 -3.84 -13.41 -15.40
N LYS A 126 -3.42 -13.73 -16.62
CA LYS A 126 -2.80 -12.77 -17.53
C LYS A 126 -3.78 -11.64 -17.82
N LEU A 127 -3.34 -10.40 -17.61
CA LEU A 127 -4.10 -9.18 -17.88
C LEU A 127 -4.05 -8.86 -19.38
N ILE A 128 -4.75 -9.63 -20.20
CA ILE A 128 -4.71 -9.52 -21.68
C ILE A 128 -5.19 -8.14 -22.12
N ASP A 129 -6.24 -7.60 -21.48
CA ASP A 129 -6.87 -6.33 -21.84
C ASP A 129 -6.07 -5.09 -21.42
N LYS A 130 -5.00 -5.27 -20.64
CA LYS A 130 -4.18 -4.16 -20.09
C LYS A 130 -2.73 -4.15 -20.56
N LEU A 131 -2.33 -5.14 -21.35
CA LEU A 131 -1.00 -5.16 -22.00
C LEU A 131 -0.94 -4.31 -23.28
N GLY A 132 -2.06 -3.73 -23.70
CA GLY A 132 -2.14 -2.88 -24.87
C GLY A 132 -2.49 -1.45 -24.53
N ASP A 133 -1.49 -0.59 -24.32
CA ASP A 133 -1.65 0.87 -24.39
C ASP A 133 -1.80 1.34 -25.85
N ASN A 134 -2.09 0.43 -26.78
CA ASN A 134 -2.32 0.76 -28.18
C ASN A 134 -3.58 0.05 -28.69
N LYS A 135 -4.63 0.87 -28.84
CA LYS A 135 -5.89 0.57 -29.56
C LYS A 135 -6.71 -0.58 -28.96
N VAL A 136 -7.49 -0.25 -27.93
CA VAL A 136 -8.77 -0.95 -27.74
C VAL A 136 -9.57 -0.68 -29.03
N THR A 137 -9.49 -1.62 -29.96
CA THR A 137 -10.50 -1.73 -31.00
C THR A 137 -11.74 -2.25 -30.30
N GLN A 138 -12.57 -1.33 -29.81
CA GLN A 138 -13.91 -1.67 -29.37
C GLN A 138 -14.57 -2.25 -30.62
N LEU A 139 -14.67 -3.58 -30.67
CA LEU A 139 -15.49 -4.25 -31.65
C LEU A 139 -16.92 -3.80 -31.37
N SER A 140 -17.39 -2.84 -32.15
CA SER A 140 -18.76 -2.36 -32.10
C SER A 140 -19.64 -3.56 -32.42
N LEU A 141 -20.45 -3.99 -31.45
CA LEU A 141 -21.50 -4.97 -31.65
C LEU A 141 -22.53 -4.56 -32.73
N LEU A 142 -22.41 -3.33 -33.25
CA LEU A 142 -23.27 -2.76 -34.26
C LEU A 142 -22.69 -2.84 -35.69
N SER A 143 -21.49 -3.36 -35.90
CA SER A 143 -20.88 -3.46 -37.24
C SER A 143 -21.32 -4.69 -38.05
N THR A 144 -22.15 -5.58 -37.48
CA THR A 144 -22.68 -6.77 -38.18
C THR A 144 -24.10 -6.60 -38.72
N ALA A 145 -24.68 -5.39 -38.66
CA ALA A 145 -26.07 -5.17 -39.10
C ALA A 145 -26.22 -4.39 -40.42
N SER A 146 -25.15 -4.24 -41.21
CA SER A 146 -25.28 -3.56 -42.51
C SER A 146 -24.52 -4.31 -43.61
N ASN A 147 -25.00 -5.51 -43.92
CA ASN A 147 -24.82 -6.14 -45.25
C ASN A 147 -25.93 -7.18 -45.41
N ASN A 148 -27.09 -6.72 -45.83
CA ASN A 148 -28.07 -7.41 -46.68
C ASN A 148 -28.90 -6.34 -47.41
#